data_a43297815e5ecb629319e61fa1026bc2
#
_entry.id   a43297815e5ecb629319e61fa1026bc2
#
_cell.length_a   1.000
_cell.length_b   1.000
_cell.length_c   1.000
_cell.angle_alpha   90.00
_cell.angle_beta   90.00
_cell.angle_gamma   90.00
#
_symmetry.space_group_name_H-M   'P 1'
#
loop_
_entity.id
_entity.type
_entity.pdbx_description
1 polymer ?
#
loop_
_entity_poly.entity_id
_entity_poly.type
_entity_poly.pdbx_seq_one_letter_code
_entity_poly.pdbx_strand_id
1 'polypeptide(L)'
;FVKEYKFKIMKQISNLNSLRKVWDVWQPKINSVLGKEPKGKDIFELGEKLSLIFQTYETDDRDQSTLSGGGAAWECLNVWFLNLLFWDTPIIVSRTNKTLVPECLRNALTVSFSSIPTNTESDVSIFKIPDSELLKSSKIMDINAHLENKLNEIDFVNLQCKTNWNDNAQIPML
;
A
#
# COMPACT_ATOMS: atom_id res chain seq x y z
N PHE A 1 -10.63 -4.32 -15.10
CA PHE A 1 -11.06 -3.53 -13.92
C PHE A 1 -10.00 -3.56 -12.80
N VAL A 2 -9.67 -4.75 -12.24
CA VAL A 2 -8.73 -4.83 -11.08
C VAL A 2 -7.36 -4.23 -11.41
N LYS A 3 -6.78 -4.57 -12.58
CA LYS A 3 -5.49 -3.99 -13.02
C LYS A 3 -5.56 -2.48 -13.17
N GLU A 4 -6.66 -1.97 -13.70
CA GLU A 4 -6.88 -0.52 -13.82
C GLU A 4 -6.98 0.14 -12.43
N TYR A 5 -7.66 -0.51 -11.50
CA TYR A 5 -7.78 -0.01 -10.14
C TYR A 5 -6.41 0.04 -9.44
N LYS A 6 -5.60 -1.04 -9.54
CA LYS A 6 -4.21 -1.06 -9.06
C LYS A 6 -3.38 0.06 -9.71
N PHE A 7 -3.51 0.24 -11.01
CA PHE A 7 -2.81 1.30 -11.71
C PHE A 7 -3.19 2.70 -11.19
N LYS A 8 -4.47 2.95 -10.92
CA LYS A 8 -4.94 4.20 -10.31
C LYS A 8 -4.31 4.41 -8.93
N ILE A 9 -4.23 3.36 -8.09
CA ILE A 9 -3.56 3.43 -6.79
C ILE A 9 -2.08 3.78 -6.97
N MET A 10 -1.37 3.05 -7.82
CA MET A 10 0.05 3.28 -8.06
C MET A 10 0.31 4.70 -8.58
N LYS A 11 -0.54 5.20 -9.48
CA LYS A 11 -0.49 6.58 -9.97
C LYS A 11 -0.78 7.60 -8.86
N GLN A 12 -1.73 7.33 -7.97
CA GLN A 12 -2.02 8.21 -6.84
C GLN A 12 -0.84 8.32 -5.89
N ILE A 13 -0.23 7.20 -5.50
CA ILE A 13 0.92 7.21 -4.59
C ILE A 13 2.16 7.83 -5.22
N SER A 14 2.38 7.65 -6.54
CA SER A 14 3.52 8.25 -7.24
C SER A 14 3.45 9.79 -7.29
N ASN A 15 2.27 10.37 -7.11
CA ASN A 15 2.08 11.82 -7.03
C ASN A 15 2.26 12.38 -5.61
N LEU A 16 2.41 11.54 -4.59
CA LEU A 16 2.65 12.01 -3.23
C LEU A 16 4.06 12.55 -3.07
N ASN A 17 4.18 13.71 -2.42
CA ASN A 17 5.48 14.36 -2.23
C ASN A 17 6.50 13.47 -1.52
N SER A 18 6.05 12.62 -0.58
CA SER A 18 6.90 11.68 0.13
C SER A 18 7.59 10.68 -0.81
N LEU A 19 6.88 10.15 -1.81
CA LEU A 19 7.48 9.23 -2.77
C LEU A 19 8.27 9.96 -3.85
N ARG A 20 7.75 11.08 -4.38
CA ARG A 20 8.42 11.86 -5.43
C ARG A 20 9.82 12.31 -5.05
N LYS A 21 10.03 12.74 -3.80
CA LYS A 21 11.33 13.19 -3.30
C LYS A 21 12.41 12.11 -3.33
N VAL A 22 12.03 10.86 -3.20
CA VAL A 22 12.96 9.72 -3.09
C VAL A 22 13.01 8.87 -4.35
N TRP A 23 12.04 9.03 -5.26
CA TRP A 23 11.87 8.15 -6.41
C TRP A 23 13.07 8.15 -7.36
N ASP A 24 13.67 9.31 -7.59
CA ASP A 24 14.84 9.43 -8.48
C ASP A 24 16.05 8.65 -7.96
N VAL A 25 16.13 8.44 -6.63
CA VAL A 25 17.19 7.62 -5.99
C VAL A 25 16.85 6.13 -6.05
N TRP A 26 15.57 5.78 -5.87
CA TRP A 26 15.12 4.39 -5.78
C TRP A 26 14.90 3.73 -7.15
N GLN A 27 14.36 4.47 -8.11
CA GLN A 27 14.02 3.94 -9.44
C GLN A 27 15.19 3.26 -10.16
N PRO A 28 16.40 3.80 -10.22
CA PRO A 28 17.53 3.11 -10.83
C PRO A 28 17.85 1.77 -10.17
N LYS A 29 17.74 1.70 -8.84
CA LYS A 29 18.00 0.49 -8.06
C LYS A 29 16.91 -0.56 -8.30
N ILE A 30 15.65 -0.16 -8.30
CA ILE A 30 14.51 -1.00 -8.65
C ILE A 30 14.69 -1.55 -10.08
N ASN A 31 15.00 -0.69 -11.04
CA ASN A 31 15.19 -1.09 -12.43
C ASN A 31 16.39 -2.04 -12.62
N SER A 32 17.43 -1.91 -11.81
CA SER A 32 18.59 -2.83 -11.86
C SER A 32 18.22 -4.25 -11.43
N VAL A 33 17.22 -4.40 -10.56
CA VAL A 33 16.71 -5.71 -10.12
C VAL A 33 15.70 -6.27 -11.13
N LEU A 34 14.73 -5.44 -11.55
CA LEU A 34 13.66 -5.89 -12.43
C LEU A 34 14.10 -6.11 -13.88
N GLY A 35 15.14 -5.40 -14.35
CA GLY A 35 15.54 -5.44 -15.76
C GLY A 35 14.46 -4.84 -16.69
N LYS A 36 14.55 -5.18 -17.98
CA LYS A 36 13.61 -4.68 -19.01
C LYS A 36 12.31 -5.49 -19.10
N GLU A 37 12.39 -6.78 -18.83
CA GLU A 37 11.27 -7.72 -18.91
C GLU A 37 11.21 -8.55 -17.61
N PRO A 38 10.66 -8.00 -16.53
CA PRO A 38 10.70 -8.63 -15.22
C PRO A 38 9.86 -9.92 -15.21
N LYS A 39 10.43 -10.97 -14.64
CA LYS A 39 9.75 -12.24 -14.36
C LYS A 39 9.35 -12.31 -12.89
N GLY A 40 8.51 -13.25 -12.52
CA GLY A 40 8.08 -13.43 -11.14
C GLY A 40 9.23 -13.51 -10.13
N LYS A 41 10.33 -14.22 -10.47
CA LYS A 41 11.52 -14.29 -9.60
C LYS A 41 12.17 -12.93 -9.35
N ASP A 42 12.19 -12.05 -10.37
CA ASP A 42 12.82 -10.72 -10.25
C ASP A 42 11.99 -9.82 -9.32
N ILE A 43 10.67 -10.02 -9.30
CA ILE A 43 9.76 -9.34 -8.38
C ILE A 43 9.99 -9.83 -6.94
N PHE A 44 10.19 -11.14 -6.72
CA PHE A 44 10.54 -11.66 -5.39
C PHE A 44 11.90 -11.15 -4.93
N GLU A 45 12.91 -11.16 -5.81
CA GLU A 45 14.24 -10.60 -5.50
C GLU A 45 14.16 -9.11 -5.17
N LEU A 46 13.31 -8.34 -5.85
CA LEU A 46 13.04 -6.95 -5.48
C LEU A 46 12.48 -6.85 -4.05
N GLY A 47 11.55 -7.74 -3.68
CA GLY A 47 10.99 -7.80 -2.34
C GLY A 47 12.06 -7.96 -1.25
N GLU A 48 13.03 -8.86 -1.46
CA GLU A 48 14.16 -9.07 -0.56
C GLU A 48 15.06 -7.82 -0.42
N LYS A 49 15.10 -6.98 -1.45
CA LYS A 49 15.94 -5.78 -1.51
C LYS A 49 15.24 -4.49 -1.11
N LEU A 50 13.90 -4.51 -0.86
CA LEU A 50 13.14 -3.28 -0.59
C LEU A 50 13.69 -2.48 0.59
N SER A 51 14.06 -3.14 1.68
CA SER A 51 14.62 -2.46 2.86
C SER A 51 15.97 -1.81 2.56
N LEU A 52 16.81 -2.47 1.75
CA LEU A 52 18.10 -1.91 1.33
C LEU A 52 17.90 -0.70 0.40
N ILE A 53 16.93 -0.77 -0.52
CA ILE A 53 16.57 0.35 -1.37
C ILE A 53 16.08 1.53 -0.53
N PHE A 54 15.20 1.26 0.44
CA PHE A 54 14.69 2.29 1.35
C PHE A 54 15.83 2.98 2.12
N GLN A 55 16.80 2.22 2.66
CA GLN A 55 17.94 2.74 3.42
C GLN A 55 18.89 3.62 2.60
N THR A 56 18.80 3.60 1.26
CA THR A 56 19.64 4.45 0.42
C THR A 56 19.18 5.91 0.36
N TYR A 57 18.03 6.22 0.95
CA TYR A 57 17.61 7.58 1.19
C TYR A 57 18.23 8.08 2.50
N GLU A 58 19.43 8.61 2.40
CA GLU A 58 20.09 9.31 3.48
C GLU A 58 19.51 10.72 3.58
N THR A 59 19.06 11.08 4.77
CA THR A 59 18.71 12.45 5.11
C THR A 59 19.82 13.00 5.99
N ASP A 60 20.55 13.98 5.49
CA ASP A 60 21.60 14.67 6.26
C ASP A 60 21.03 15.41 7.49
N ASP A 61 19.73 15.74 7.48
CA ASP A 61 19.03 16.35 8.59
C ASP A 61 17.94 15.42 9.13
N ARG A 62 18.17 14.87 10.32
CA ARG A 62 17.21 14.05 11.07
C ARG A 62 16.24 14.93 11.88
N ASP A 63 15.54 15.84 11.24
CA ASP A 63 14.45 16.50 11.91
C ASP A 63 13.17 15.64 11.91
N GLN A 64 12.20 15.98 12.76
CA GLN A 64 10.97 15.22 12.94
C GLN A 64 10.11 15.20 11.67
N SER A 65 10.25 16.20 10.80
CA SER A 65 9.56 16.27 9.50
C SER A 65 10.13 15.28 8.50
N THR A 66 11.41 15.03 8.56
CA THR A 66 12.14 14.09 7.72
C THR A 66 11.83 12.64 8.12
N LEU A 67 11.71 12.37 9.43
CA LEU A 67 11.31 11.06 9.95
C LEU A 67 9.88 10.69 9.53
N SER A 68 8.94 11.61 9.62
CA SER A 68 7.55 11.38 9.18
C SER A 68 7.44 11.22 7.66
N GLY A 69 8.25 11.95 6.89
CA GLY A 69 8.36 11.80 5.44
C GLY A 69 8.90 10.43 5.02
N GLY A 70 9.87 9.90 5.76
CA GLY A 70 10.44 8.57 5.56
C GLY A 70 9.41 7.45 5.76
N GLY A 71 8.62 7.52 6.83
CA GLY A 71 7.53 6.57 7.08
C GLY A 71 6.52 6.53 5.94
N ALA A 72 6.04 7.70 5.51
CA ALA A 72 5.10 7.80 4.40
C ALA A 72 5.69 7.31 3.06
N ALA A 73 6.98 7.51 2.82
CA ALA A 73 7.66 6.99 1.64
C ALA A 73 7.76 5.45 1.68
N TRP A 74 8.06 4.87 2.85
CA TRP A 74 8.08 3.43 3.07
C TRP A 74 6.71 2.78 2.83
N GLU A 75 5.63 3.36 3.36
CA GLU A 75 4.26 2.93 3.08
C GLU A 75 3.97 2.93 1.57
N CYS A 76 4.31 4.03 0.87
CA CYS A 76 4.12 4.13 -0.57
C CYS A 76 4.91 3.08 -1.36
N LEU A 77 6.16 2.82 -0.98
CA LEU A 77 7.01 1.80 -1.62
C LEU A 77 6.40 0.40 -1.44
N ASN A 78 5.91 0.08 -0.24
CA ASN A 78 5.25 -1.20 0.03
C ASN A 78 3.94 -1.34 -0.77
N VAL A 79 3.10 -0.30 -0.83
CA VAL A 79 1.87 -0.32 -1.63
C VAL A 79 2.18 -0.52 -3.11
N TRP A 80 3.20 0.18 -3.63
CA TRP A 80 3.63 0.02 -5.01
C TRP A 80 4.11 -1.39 -5.30
N PHE A 81 5.03 -1.91 -4.48
CA PHE A 81 5.61 -3.25 -4.63
C PHE A 81 4.56 -4.35 -4.52
N LEU A 82 3.68 -4.30 -3.52
CA LEU A 82 2.66 -5.33 -3.32
C LEU A 82 1.62 -5.33 -4.45
N ASN A 83 1.25 -4.18 -5.03
CA ASN A 83 0.41 -4.17 -6.23
C ASN A 83 1.13 -4.75 -7.45
N LEU A 84 2.46 -4.57 -7.56
CA LEU A 84 3.26 -5.22 -8.60
C LEU A 84 3.31 -6.74 -8.38
N LEU A 85 3.58 -7.19 -7.16
CA LEU A 85 3.63 -8.60 -6.79
C LEU A 85 2.30 -9.31 -7.06
N PHE A 86 1.18 -8.66 -6.73
CA PHE A 86 -0.17 -9.20 -6.93
C PHE A 86 -0.81 -8.77 -8.25
N TRP A 87 -0.04 -8.35 -9.26
CA TRP A 87 -0.56 -7.74 -10.49
C TRP A 87 -1.65 -8.56 -11.18
N ASP A 88 -1.47 -9.86 -11.31
CA ASP A 88 -2.39 -10.78 -11.98
C ASP A 88 -3.39 -11.48 -11.03
N THR A 89 -3.57 -10.95 -9.83
CA THR A 89 -4.48 -11.50 -8.82
C THR A 89 -5.62 -10.53 -8.49
N PRO A 90 -6.71 -10.97 -7.85
CA PRO A 90 -7.78 -10.10 -7.37
C PRO A 90 -7.43 -9.30 -6.11
N ILE A 91 -6.18 -9.38 -5.62
CA ILE A 91 -5.71 -8.70 -4.42
C ILE A 91 -5.35 -7.26 -4.76
N ILE A 92 -5.89 -6.30 -4.01
CA ILE A 92 -5.63 -4.88 -4.13
C ILE A 92 -4.96 -4.39 -2.85
N VAL A 93 -3.98 -3.51 -3.00
CA VAL A 93 -3.24 -2.91 -1.90
C VAL A 93 -3.32 -1.39 -1.99
N SER A 94 -3.73 -0.73 -0.92
CA SER A 94 -3.83 0.74 -0.87
C SER A 94 -3.44 1.28 0.50
N ARG A 95 -3.05 2.54 0.58
CA ARG A 95 -2.93 3.23 1.86
C ARG A 95 -4.32 3.40 2.46
N THR A 96 -4.48 3.04 3.73
CA THR A 96 -5.78 3.01 4.42
C THR A 96 -6.49 4.37 4.42
N ASN A 97 -5.73 5.44 4.61
CA ASN A 97 -6.26 6.81 4.69
C ASN A 97 -6.40 7.50 3.32
N LYS A 98 -6.50 6.74 2.22
CA LYS A 98 -6.67 7.31 0.87
C LYS A 98 -8.02 6.97 0.26
N THR A 99 -8.47 7.84 -0.63
CA THR A 99 -9.80 7.77 -1.26
C THR A 99 -10.00 6.54 -2.14
N LEU A 100 -8.93 5.81 -2.45
CA LEU A 100 -9.01 4.58 -3.25
C LEU A 100 -9.28 3.32 -2.42
N VAL A 101 -9.33 3.40 -1.09
CA VAL A 101 -9.92 2.33 -0.28
C VAL A 101 -11.43 2.48 -0.33
N PRO A 102 -12.19 1.44 -0.71
CA PRO A 102 -13.64 1.48 -0.74
C PRO A 102 -14.22 1.94 0.60
N GLU A 103 -15.26 2.76 0.55
CA GLU A 103 -15.85 3.36 1.75
C GLU A 103 -16.43 2.30 2.69
N CYS A 104 -17.05 1.26 2.15
CA CYS A 104 -17.56 0.14 2.94
C CYS A 104 -16.45 -0.54 3.76
N LEU A 105 -15.24 -0.69 3.20
CA LEU A 105 -14.10 -1.24 3.93
C LEU A 105 -13.55 -0.26 4.97
N ARG A 106 -13.47 1.03 4.66
CA ARG A 106 -13.06 2.05 5.65
C ARG A 106 -14.02 2.10 6.84
N ASN A 107 -15.31 2.01 6.58
CA ASN A 107 -16.34 1.99 7.62
C ASN A 107 -16.24 0.73 8.49
N ALA A 108 -15.95 -0.44 7.88
CA ALA A 108 -15.71 -1.68 8.62
C ALA A 108 -14.48 -1.63 9.53
N LEU A 109 -13.51 -0.76 9.23
CA LEU A 109 -12.30 -0.54 10.05
C LEU A 109 -12.50 0.49 11.16
N THR A 110 -13.65 1.17 11.18
CA THR A 110 -13.95 2.18 12.19
C THR A 110 -14.61 1.51 13.39
N VAL A 111 -13.99 1.63 14.56
CA VAL A 111 -14.55 1.16 15.82
C VAL A 111 -15.07 2.35 16.60
N SER A 112 -16.30 2.27 17.12
CA SER A 112 -16.86 3.32 17.96
C SER A 112 -16.75 2.91 19.43
N PHE A 113 -16.01 3.69 20.20
CA PHE A 113 -16.00 3.61 21.66
C PHE A 113 -16.98 4.66 22.22
N SER A 114 -18.09 4.20 22.80
CA SER A 114 -19.20 5.07 23.23
C SER A 114 -19.77 5.87 22.04
N SER A 115 -19.51 7.10 21.86
CA SER A 115 -19.95 7.92 20.71
C SER A 115 -18.78 8.46 19.88
N ILE A 116 -17.55 8.02 20.17
CA ILE A 116 -16.34 8.53 19.49
C ILE A 116 -15.90 7.49 18.46
N PRO A 117 -15.98 7.81 17.15
CA PRO A 117 -15.44 6.94 16.12
C PRO A 117 -13.92 6.95 16.19
N THR A 118 -13.32 5.78 16.29
CA THR A 118 -11.87 5.60 16.32
C THR A 118 -11.48 4.73 15.14
N ASN A 119 -10.63 5.25 14.27
CA ASN A 119 -10.08 4.47 13.17
C ASN A 119 -8.93 3.60 13.67
N THR A 120 -8.80 2.41 13.10
CA THR A 120 -7.63 1.57 13.34
C THR A 120 -6.37 2.27 12.81
N GLU A 121 -5.26 2.16 13.54
CA GLU A 121 -3.94 2.66 13.13
C GLU A 121 -3.33 1.75 12.04
N SER A 122 -4.04 1.56 10.93
CA SER A 122 -3.54 0.79 9.80
C SER A 122 -2.95 1.73 8.77
N ASP A 123 -1.71 1.47 8.33
CA ASP A 123 -1.05 2.26 7.29
C ASP A 123 -1.48 1.79 5.90
N VAL A 124 -1.61 0.47 5.72
CA VAL A 124 -1.92 -0.15 4.44
C VAL A 124 -3.04 -1.17 4.60
N SER A 125 -4.01 -1.09 3.71
CA SER A 125 -5.12 -2.03 3.56
C SER A 125 -4.88 -2.94 2.36
N ILE A 126 -4.96 -4.26 2.59
CA ILE A 126 -4.88 -5.29 1.57
C ILE A 126 -6.23 -5.99 1.55
N PHE A 127 -6.87 -6.05 0.40
CA PHE A 127 -8.16 -6.72 0.27
C PHE A 127 -8.28 -7.47 -1.04
N LYS A 128 -8.97 -8.61 -0.99
CA LYS A 128 -9.22 -9.44 -2.15
C LYS A 128 -10.66 -9.26 -2.60
N ILE A 129 -10.84 -8.94 -3.88
CA ILE A 129 -12.16 -8.88 -4.49
C ILE A 129 -12.66 -10.32 -4.70
N PRO A 130 -13.86 -10.68 -4.21
CA PRO A 130 -14.37 -12.06 -4.24
C PRO A 130 -14.61 -12.59 -5.65
N ASP A 131 -14.94 -11.73 -6.62
CA ASP A 131 -15.25 -12.15 -7.99
C ASP A 131 -14.03 -12.17 -8.90
N SER A 132 -13.59 -13.35 -9.27
CA SER A 132 -12.52 -13.53 -10.28
C SER A 132 -12.90 -13.02 -11.67
N GLU A 133 -14.19 -12.90 -11.99
CA GLU A 133 -14.68 -12.36 -13.27
C GLU A 133 -14.35 -10.87 -13.44
N LEU A 134 -14.24 -10.10 -12.35
CA LEU A 134 -13.81 -8.71 -12.39
C LEU A 134 -12.36 -8.52 -12.86
N LEU A 135 -11.55 -9.56 -12.79
CA LEU A 135 -10.19 -9.55 -13.38
C LEU A 135 -10.25 -9.37 -14.90
N LYS A 136 -11.28 -9.92 -15.55
CA LYS A 136 -11.48 -9.90 -17.00
C LYS A 136 -12.35 -8.74 -17.48
N SER A 137 -13.09 -8.09 -16.58
CA SER A 137 -13.99 -7.00 -16.93
C SER A 137 -13.22 -5.72 -17.27
N SER A 138 -13.55 -5.12 -18.41
CA SER A 138 -13.09 -3.78 -18.79
C SER A 138 -14.00 -2.65 -18.30
N LYS A 139 -15.16 -2.97 -17.70
CA LYS A 139 -16.10 -1.97 -17.21
C LYS A 139 -15.61 -1.39 -15.88
N ILE A 140 -15.57 -0.07 -15.79
CA ILE A 140 -15.43 0.65 -14.53
C ILE A 140 -16.73 0.42 -13.76
N MET A 141 -16.62 -0.34 -12.65
CA MET A 141 -17.73 -0.54 -11.73
C MET A 141 -17.55 0.38 -10.52
N ASP A 142 -18.68 0.76 -9.93
CA ASP A 142 -18.65 1.31 -8.58
C ASP A 142 -18.25 0.18 -7.62
N ILE A 143 -16.99 0.22 -7.19
CA ILE A 143 -16.43 -0.80 -6.30
C ILE A 143 -17.14 -0.81 -4.94
N ASN A 144 -17.62 0.35 -4.44
CA ASN A 144 -18.35 0.41 -3.19
C ASN A 144 -19.65 -0.38 -3.27
N ALA A 145 -20.47 -0.08 -4.28
CA ALA A 145 -21.74 -0.77 -4.48
C ALA A 145 -21.56 -2.28 -4.70
N HIS A 146 -20.47 -2.68 -5.36
CA HIS A 146 -20.17 -4.09 -5.58
C HIS A 146 -19.75 -4.81 -4.28
N LEU A 147 -18.90 -4.20 -3.47
CA LEU A 147 -18.36 -4.83 -2.27
C LEU A 147 -19.29 -4.72 -1.07
N GLU A 148 -20.17 -3.72 -1.01
CA GLU A 148 -21.07 -3.48 0.11
C GLU A 148 -21.95 -4.70 0.41
N ASN A 149 -22.43 -5.37 -0.62
CA ASN A 149 -23.25 -6.57 -0.50
C ASN A 149 -22.44 -7.87 -0.30
N LYS A 150 -21.10 -7.80 -0.34
CA LYS A 150 -20.17 -8.93 -0.29
C LYS A 150 -19.11 -8.81 0.80
N LEU A 151 -19.32 -7.96 1.79
CA LEU A 151 -18.35 -7.71 2.84
C LEU A 151 -17.88 -8.98 3.54
N ASN A 152 -18.78 -9.97 3.74
CA ASN A 152 -18.47 -11.25 4.37
C ASN A 152 -17.61 -12.19 3.49
N GLU A 153 -17.46 -11.87 2.21
CA GLU A 153 -16.66 -12.66 1.26
C GLU A 153 -15.28 -12.05 1.00
N ILE A 154 -15.02 -10.87 1.60
CA ILE A 154 -13.78 -10.13 1.38
C ILE A 154 -12.71 -10.62 2.36
N ASP A 155 -11.63 -11.18 1.83
CA ASP A 155 -10.42 -11.36 2.61
C ASP A 155 -9.76 -9.99 2.79
N PHE A 156 -9.52 -9.61 4.05
CA PHE A 156 -8.97 -8.31 4.40
C PHE A 156 -7.79 -8.43 5.38
N VAL A 157 -6.72 -7.69 5.11
CA VAL A 157 -5.52 -7.63 5.96
C VAL A 157 -5.13 -6.18 6.18
N ASN A 158 -4.87 -5.83 7.43
CA ASN A 158 -4.22 -4.58 7.82
C ASN A 158 -2.71 -4.80 7.94
N LEU A 159 -1.94 -3.96 7.26
CA LEU A 159 -0.49 -3.93 7.37
C LEU A 159 -0.06 -2.61 8.01
N GLN A 160 0.71 -2.71 9.08
CA GLN A 160 1.36 -1.57 9.71
C GLN A 160 2.82 -1.50 9.29
N CYS A 161 3.26 -0.34 8.82
CA CYS A 161 4.61 -0.11 8.34
C CYS A 161 5.42 0.63 9.43
N LYS A 162 6.49 0.03 9.91
CA LYS A 162 7.38 0.63 10.90
C LYS A 162 8.77 0.83 10.31
N THR A 163 9.32 2.02 10.44
CA THR A 163 10.66 2.38 9.97
C THR A 163 11.66 2.55 11.10
N ASN A 164 11.17 2.66 12.35
CA ASN A 164 12.01 2.85 13.51
C ASN A 164 11.60 1.89 14.65
N TRP A 165 12.45 0.88 14.91
CA TRP A 165 12.23 -0.10 15.97
C TRP A 165 12.60 0.41 17.37
N ASN A 166 13.21 1.59 17.48
CA ASN A 166 13.65 2.16 18.75
C ASN A 166 12.56 3.01 19.45
N ASP A 167 11.37 3.10 18.86
CA ASP A 167 10.26 3.80 19.49
C ASP A 167 9.53 2.86 20.45
N ASN A 168 10.00 2.83 21.70
CA ASN A 168 9.46 1.99 22.78
C ASN A 168 7.98 2.26 23.08
N ALA A 169 7.42 3.38 22.63
CA ALA A 169 6.02 3.72 22.83
C ALA A 169 5.06 2.88 21.94
N GLN A 170 5.57 2.23 20.90
CA GLN A 170 4.77 1.50 19.92
C GLN A 170 4.73 -0.02 20.15
N ILE A 171 5.60 -0.56 21.02
CA ILE A 171 5.69 -2.00 21.32
C ILE A 171 4.51 -2.53 22.15
N PRO A 172 3.93 -1.78 23.10
CA PRO A 172 2.84 -2.32 23.92
C PRO A 172 1.48 -2.41 23.27
N MET A 173 1.31 -2.02 22.01
CA MET A 173 0.02 -2.00 21.31
C MET A 173 -0.16 -3.19 20.34
N LEU A 174 0.68 -4.19 20.46
CA LEU A 174 0.50 -5.52 19.89
C LEU A 174 -0.02 -6.44 20.98
#